data_a92f4d71ea9a93a2cd5fa702dd995fe7
#
_entry.id   a92f4d71ea9a93a2cd5fa702dd995fe7
#
_cell.length_a   1.000
_cell.length_b   1.000
_cell.length_c   1.000
_cell.angle_alpha   90.00
_cell.angle_beta   90.00
_cell.angle_gamma   90.00
#
_symmetry.space_group_name_H-M   'P 1'
#
loop_
_entity.id
_entity.type
_entity.pdbx_description
1 polymer ?
#
loop_
_entity_poly.entity_id
_entity_poly.type
_entity_poly.pdbx_seq_one_letter_code
_entity_poly.pdbx_strand_id
1 'polypeptide(L)'
;MTKPVRIFINGFGRIGRTVLRQCVTGDHASSFDVVGINDIAGLEISAYLFRYDSVFGPFPYPVDVKEKSIKIKDQNIAFHNETDIRTLDLSQVDVVMDCTGHTGDRRFVEAGLDAGAGSVLISGPSTVADKTIVIGANDQDLENALIVSNSSCTTNAIAPVLRTIDIGLGITSAHVTTIHCYTGSQPTVDRPGPSFERSRAAAVSMVPTTTSAAH
;
A
#
# COMPACT_ATOMS: atom_id res chain seq x y z
N MET A 1 -15.32 23.70 -2.30
CA MET A 1 -14.38 22.57 -2.53
C MET A 1 -14.13 21.93 -1.17
N THR A 2 -14.22 20.62 -1.07
CA THR A 2 -13.86 19.89 0.16
C THR A 2 -12.36 20.04 0.42
N LYS A 3 -11.95 20.13 1.68
CA LYS A 3 -10.53 20.15 2.06
C LYS A 3 -9.86 18.83 1.60
N PRO A 4 -8.65 18.87 1.00
CA PRO A 4 -7.93 17.64 0.66
C PRO A 4 -7.68 16.76 1.87
N VAL A 5 -7.77 15.44 1.70
CA VAL A 5 -7.43 14.45 2.73
C VAL A 5 -5.93 14.46 2.95
N ARG A 6 -5.48 14.67 4.17
CA ARG A 6 -4.07 14.72 4.55
C ARG A 6 -3.55 13.32 4.82
N ILE A 7 -2.61 12.89 4.00
CA ILE A 7 -2.06 11.52 3.98
C ILE A 7 -0.62 11.53 4.49
N PHE A 8 -0.32 10.57 5.36
CA PHE A 8 1.05 10.20 5.73
C PHE A 8 1.34 8.78 5.23
N ILE A 9 2.42 8.58 4.48
CA ILE A 9 2.81 7.27 3.94
C ILE A 9 3.86 6.66 4.84
N ASN A 10 3.53 5.55 5.52
CA ASN A 10 4.46 4.76 6.31
C ASN A 10 4.92 3.53 5.51
N GLY A 11 6.20 3.47 5.16
CA GLY A 11 6.78 2.51 4.23
C GLY A 11 6.78 3.01 2.78
N PHE A 12 7.94 3.37 2.27
CA PHE A 12 8.12 3.91 0.91
C PHE A 12 8.69 2.90 -0.06
N GLY A 13 8.29 1.63 0.11
CA GLY A 13 8.54 0.52 -0.79
C GLY A 13 7.78 0.63 -2.12
N ARG A 14 7.56 -0.49 -2.80
CA ARG A 14 6.81 -0.52 -4.07
C ARG A 14 5.44 0.14 -3.96
N ILE A 15 4.66 -0.22 -2.94
CA ILE A 15 3.29 0.29 -2.77
C ILE A 15 3.29 1.76 -2.38
N GLY A 16 4.06 2.17 -1.36
CA GLY A 16 4.10 3.57 -0.93
C GLY A 16 4.50 4.53 -2.06
N ARG A 17 5.49 4.16 -2.89
CA ARG A 17 5.87 4.95 -4.06
C ARG A 17 4.75 5.01 -5.12
N THR A 18 4.01 3.92 -5.32
CA THR A 18 2.87 3.90 -6.23
C THR A 18 1.74 4.79 -5.72
N VAL A 19 1.44 4.75 -4.42
CA VAL A 19 0.46 5.62 -3.78
C VAL A 19 0.84 7.09 -3.97
N LEU A 20 2.07 7.49 -3.65
CA LEU A 20 2.53 8.87 -3.88
C LEU A 20 2.37 9.27 -5.36
N ARG A 21 2.77 8.38 -6.28
CA ARG A 21 2.61 8.64 -7.73
C ARG A 21 1.15 8.95 -8.06
N GLN A 22 0.20 8.16 -7.60
CA GLN A 22 -1.23 8.38 -7.84
C GLN A 22 -1.74 9.67 -7.16
N CYS A 23 -1.33 9.97 -5.94
CA CYS A 23 -1.71 11.21 -5.26
C CYS A 23 -1.21 12.47 -5.97
N VAL A 24 -0.12 12.38 -6.77
CA VAL A 24 0.44 13.54 -7.50
C VAL A 24 -0.02 13.61 -8.96
N THR A 25 -0.27 12.46 -9.61
CA THR A 25 -0.53 12.40 -11.07
C THR A 25 -1.88 11.81 -11.44
N GLY A 26 -2.61 11.21 -10.48
CA GLY A 26 -3.93 10.61 -10.74
C GLY A 26 -5.04 11.64 -10.96
N ASP A 27 -6.16 11.21 -11.49
CA ASP A 27 -7.33 12.06 -11.81
C ASP A 27 -7.90 12.76 -10.56
N HIS A 28 -7.69 12.20 -9.38
CA HIS A 28 -8.15 12.74 -8.10
C HIS A 28 -7.01 13.39 -7.27
N ALA A 29 -5.89 13.76 -7.88
CA ALA A 29 -4.73 14.31 -7.18
C ALA A 29 -5.07 15.52 -6.29
N SER A 30 -6.00 16.36 -6.72
CA SER A 30 -6.45 17.53 -5.95
C SER A 30 -7.23 17.19 -4.67
N SER A 31 -7.66 15.94 -4.51
CA SER A 31 -8.36 15.46 -3.31
C SER A 31 -7.42 15.01 -2.20
N PHE A 32 -6.12 14.96 -2.45
CA PHE A 32 -5.12 14.43 -1.53
C PHE A 32 -3.98 15.43 -1.31
N ASP A 33 -3.53 15.50 -0.05
CA ASP A 33 -2.35 16.24 0.37
C ASP A 33 -1.42 15.29 1.11
N VAL A 34 -0.34 14.85 0.45
CA VAL A 34 0.66 13.98 1.07
C VAL A 34 1.60 14.85 1.89
N VAL A 35 1.44 14.82 3.20
CA VAL A 35 2.15 15.71 4.14
C VAL A 35 3.48 15.12 4.63
N GLY A 36 3.63 13.80 4.60
CA GLY A 36 4.87 13.15 5.06
C GLY A 36 5.01 11.73 4.56
N ILE A 37 6.23 11.27 4.57
CA ILE A 37 6.66 9.91 4.23
C ILE A 37 7.59 9.43 5.33
N ASN A 38 7.47 8.18 5.74
CA ASN A 38 8.43 7.50 6.59
C ASN A 38 8.94 6.22 5.92
N ASP A 39 10.25 5.99 5.95
CA ASP A 39 10.85 4.72 5.56
C ASP A 39 12.16 4.51 6.29
N ILE A 40 12.51 3.27 6.61
CA ILE A 40 13.80 2.91 7.21
C ILE A 40 14.97 3.04 6.25
N ALA A 41 14.71 3.08 4.93
CA ALA A 41 15.71 3.45 3.94
C ALA A 41 15.91 4.97 3.90
N GLY A 42 17.12 5.39 3.54
CA GLY A 42 17.45 6.82 3.50
C GLY A 42 16.70 7.60 2.41
N LEU A 43 16.58 8.90 2.62
CA LEU A 43 15.88 9.84 1.73
C LEU A 43 16.37 9.78 0.28
N GLU A 44 17.68 9.80 0.06
CA GLU A 44 18.29 9.84 -1.28
C GLU A 44 17.92 8.62 -2.13
N ILE A 45 18.06 7.41 -1.56
CA ILE A 45 17.71 6.17 -2.27
C ILE A 45 16.20 6.06 -2.49
N SER A 46 15.41 6.52 -1.54
CA SER A 46 13.94 6.55 -1.63
C SER A 46 13.47 7.47 -2.76
N ALA A 47 14.02 8.68 -2.84
CA ALA A 47 13.74 9.64 -3.90
C ALA A 47 14.23 9.14 -5.28
N TYR A 48 15.40 8.51 -5.34
CA TYR A 48 15.91 7.88 -6.56
C TYR A 48 14.97 6.82 -7.10
N LEU A 49 14.54 5.88 -6.24
CA LEU A 49 13.63 4.80 -6.61
C LEU A 49 12.21 5.29 -6.94
N PHE A 50 11.81 6.45 -6.43
CA PHE A 50 10.56 7.12 -6.84
C PHE A 50 10.69 7.78 -8.21
N ARG A 51 11.82 8.43 -8.46
CA ARG A 51 12.11 9.11 -9.73
C ARG A 51 12.25 8.12 -10.88
N TYR A 52 12.94 7.01 -10.67
CA TYR A 52 13.27 6.02 -11.69
C TYR A 52 12.63 4.68 -11.34
N ASP A 53 11.40 4.48 -11.79
CA ASP A 53 10.66 3.25 -11.53
C ASP A 53 10.80 2.28 -12.70
N SER A 54 11.13 1.01 -12.41
CA SER A 54 11.33 -0.02 -13.45
C SER A 54 10.05 -0.44 -14.17
N VAL A 55 8.87 -0.19 -13.57
CA VAL A 55 7.56 -0.56 -14.14
C VAL A 55 6.89 0.64 -14.78
N PHE A 56 6.82 1.77 -14.05
CA PHE A 56 6.15 2.98 -14.50
C PHE A 56 7.05 3.92 -15.32
N GLY A 57 8.35 3.63 -15.37
CA GLY A 57 9.32 4.54 -15.98
C GLY A 57 9.62 5.78 -15.12
N PRO A 58 10.36 6.74 -15.68
CA PRO A 58 10.69 7.99 -14.99
C PRO A 58 9.45 8.74 -14.53
N PHE A 59 9.53 9.36 -13.34
CA PHE A 59 8.45 10.22 -12.86
C PHE A 59 8.35 11.50 -13.71
N PRO A 60 7.15 11.95 -14.10
CA PRO A 60 6.99 12.99 -15.12
C PRO A 60 7.31 14.41 -14.65
N TYR A 61 7.57 14.61 -13.36
CA TYR A 61 7.90 15.91 -12.78
C TYR A 61 9.26 15.88 -12.08
N PRO A 62 9.94 17.01 -11.93
CA PRO A 62 11.14 17.12 -11.11
C PRO A 62 10.87 16.65 -9.67
N VAL A 63 11.82 15.92 -9.12
CA VAL A 63 11.82 15.43 -7.73
C VAL A 63 13.08 15.97 -7.08
N ASP A 64 12.96 17.03 -6.30
CA ASP A 64 14.07 17.68 -5.64
C ASP A 64 14.19 17.18 -4.20
N VAL A 65 15.37 16.71 -3.86
CA VAL A 65 15.70 16.30 -2.49
C VAL A 65 16.23 17.49 -1.72
N LYS A 66 15.69 17.74 -0.55
CA LYS A 66 16.16 18.72 0.42
C LYS A 66 16.50 18.00 1.72
N GLU A 67 17.11 18.68 2.68
CA GLU A 67 17.66 18.08 3.91
C GLU A 67 16.79 16.97 4.56
N LYS A 68 15.48 17.20 4.68
CA LYS A 68 14.53 16.25 5.26
C LYS A 68 13.20 16.23 4.50
N SER A 69 13.23 16.44 3.20
CA SER A 69 11.99 16.47 2.42
C SER A 69 12.22 16.15 0.95
N ILE A 70 11.13 15.76 0.28
CA ILE A 70 11.05 15.62 -1.17
C ILE A 70 10.11 16.72 -1.67
N LYS A 71 10.60 17.57 -2.59
CA LYS A 71 9.76 18.54 -3.26
C LYS A 71 9.34 18.03 -4.63
N ILE A 72 8.03 18.06 -4.89
CA ILE A 72 7.41 17.69 -6.16
C ILE A 72 6.39 18.77 -6.51
N LYS A 73 6.55 19.43 -7.65
CA LYS A 73 5.73 20.60 -8.01
C LYS A 73 5.75 21.64 -6.86
N ASP A 74 4.59 22.02 -6.35
CA ASP A 74 4.44 22.97 -5.26
C ASP A 74 4.37 22.30 -3.88
N GLN A 75 4.35 20.96 -3.81
CA GLN A 75 4.30 20.20 -2.57
C GLN A 75 5.71 19.97 -2.01
N ASN A 76 5.87 20.22 -0.71
CA ASN A 76 7.06 19.86 0.04
C ASN A 76 6.69 18.80 1.08
N ILE A 77 7.06 17.55 0.79
CA ILE A 77 6.67 16.36 1.56
C ILE A 77 7.79 16.07 2.57
N ALA A 78 7.49 16.12 3.85
CA ALA A 78 8.44 15.77 4.91
C ALA A 78 8.87 14.30 4.77
N PHE A 79 10.16 14.02 5.00
CA PHE A 79 10.69 12.66 5.00
C PHE A 79 11.29 12.33 6.37
N HIS A 80 10.80 11.23 6.94
CA HIS A 80 11.21 10.70 8.23
C HIS A 80 11.93 9.36 8.02
N ASN A 81 12.82 9.02 8.94
CA ASN A 81 13.58 7.78 8.90
C ASN A 81 13.48 7.10 10.28
N GLU A 82 12.23 6.87 10.70
CA GLU A 82 11.92 6.32 12.03
C GLU A 82 11.54 4.85 11.93
N THR A 83 12.01 4.06 12.86
CA THR A 83 11.59 2.65 13.03
C THR A 83 10.24 2.55 13.72
N ASP A 84 9.83 3.59 14.45
CA ASP A 84 8.56 3.68 15.15
C ASP A 84 7.93 5.07 14.94
N ILE A 85 6.84 5.13 14.19
CA ILE A 85 6.15 6.38 13.87
C ILE A 85 5.42 7.02 15.05
N ARG A 86 5.29 6.33 16.20
CA ARG A 86 4.75 6.91 17.45
C ARG A 86 5.61 8.04 18.02
N THR A 87 6.85 8.16 17.57
CA THR A 87 7.75 9.29 17.91
C THR A 87 7.39 10.58 17.17
N LEU A 88 6.51 10.51 16.16
CA LEU A 88 6.05 11.64 15.35
C LEU A 88 4.73 12.20 15.89
N ASP A 89 4.47 13.47 15.63
CA ASP A 89 3.16 14.09 15.82
C ASP A 89 2.37 14.03 14.51
N LEU A 90 1.40 13.12 14.43
CA LEU A 90 0.51 12.94 13.29
C LEU A 90 -0.91 13.48 13.54
N SER A 91 -1.11 14.34 14.55
CA SER A 91 -2.43 14.89 14.93
C SER A 91 -3.11 15.69 13.81
N GLN A 92 -2.36 16.11 12.79
CA GLN A 92 -2.88 16.80 11.61
C GLN A 92 -3.02 15.90 10.38
N VAL A 93 -2.88 14.58 10.54
CA VAL A 93 -3.00 13.58 9.48
C VAL A 93 -4.37 12.93 9.56
N ASP A 94 -5.10 12.93 8.44
CA ASP A 94 -6.40 12.26 8.38
C ASP A 94 -6.24 10.75 8.23
N VAL A 95 -5.27 10.32 7.40
CA VAL A 95 -5.03 8.89 7.12
C VAL A 95 -3.54 8.57 7.08
N VAL A 96 -3.11 7.59 7.87
CA VAL A 96 -1.82 6.92 7.67
C VAL A 96 -2.02 5.77 6.69
N MET A 97 -1.31 5.82 5.56
CA MET A 97 -1.22 4.71 4.60
C MET A 97 -0.08 3.79 5.02
N ASP A 98 -0.40 2.68 5.71
CA ASP A 98 0.62 1.70 6.11
C ASP A 98 0.99 0.79 4.94
N CYS A 99 2.19 1.01 4.40
CA CYS A 99 2.79 0.26 3.30
C CYS A 99 4.06 -0.51 3.72
N THR A 100 4.24 -0.74 5.03
CA THR A 100 5.43 -1.40 5.59
C THR A 100 5.44 -2.90 5.35
N GLY A 101 4.27 -3.51 5.16
CA GLY A 101 4.11 -4.96 5.09
C GLY A 101 3.99 -5.65 6.46
N HIS A 102 4.06 -4.92 7.58
CA HIS A 102 3.85 -5.46 8.93
C HIS A 102 2.35 -5.55 9.28
N THR A 103 1.56 -6.21 8.46
CA THR A 103 0.09 -6.19 8.48
C THR A 103 -0.54 -7.13 9.51
N GLY A 104 0.24 -7.99 10.15
CA GLY A 104 -0.22 -9.03 11.08
C GLY A 104 0.00 -8.73 12.56
N ASP A 105 0.66 -7.62 12.91
CA ASP A 105 0.89 -7.23 14.32
C ASP A 105 0.11 -5.96 14.65
N ARG A 106 -0.86 -6.07 15.56
CA ARG A 106 -1.73 -4.98 15.99
C ARG A 106 -0.94 -3.75 16.45
N ARG A 107 0.17 -3.94 17.14
CA ARG A 107 1.03 -2.83 17.64
C ARG A 107 1.62 -1.98 16.51
N PHE A 108 1.90 -2.59 15.34
CA PHE A 108 2.40 -1.85 14.20
C PHE A 108 1.29 -1.08 13.49
N VAL A 109 0.14 -1.70 13.31
CA VAL A 109 -0.97 -1.05 12.58
C VAL A 109 -1.65 0.04 13.42
N GLU A 110 -1.63 -0.03 14.75
CA GLU A 110 -2.13 1.02 15.64
C GLU A 110 -1.18 2.22 15.76
N ALA A 111 0.10 2.08 15.40
CA ALA A 111 1.10 3.12 15.60
C ALA A 111 0.71 4.48 14.98
N GLY A 112 -0.04 4.48 13.88
CA GLY A 112 -0.56 5.71 13.28
C GLY A 112 -1.60 6.41 14.16
N LEU A 113 -2.51 5.66 14.78
CA LEU A 113 -3.50 6.20 15.72
C LEU A 113 -2.82 6.69 17.00
N ASP A 114 -1.86 5.91 17.52
CA ASP A 114 -1.07 6.28 18.71
C ASP A 114 -0.28 7.59 18.48
N ALA A 115 0.16 7.84 17.25
CA ALA A 115 0.82 9.07 16.84
C ALA A 115 -0.16 10.24 16.62
N GLY A 116 -1.47 10.03 16.74
CA GLY A 116 -2.51 11.05 16.66
C GLY A 116 -3.28 11.13 15.34
N ALA A 117 -3.02 10.28 14.36
CA ALA A 117 -3.74 10.28 13.08
C ALA A 117 -5.20 9.86 13.24
N GLY A 118 -6.07 10.31 12.33
CA GLY A 118 -7.50 10.02 12.36
C GLY A 118 -7.84 8.57 12.03
N SER A 119 -7.10 7.92 11.14
CA SER A 119 -7.30 6.52 10.74
C SER A 119 -6.04 5.92 10.13
N VAL A 120 -6.05 4.59 9.97
CA VAL A 120 -4.97 3.84 9.32
C VAL A 120 -5.55 2.97 8.20
N LEU A 121 -5.00 3.10 7.00
CA LEU A 121 -5.28 2.22 5.87
C LEU A 121 -4.06 1.33 5.59
N ILE A 122 -4.22 0.03 5.83
CA ILE A 122 -3.19 -0.98 5.58
C ILE A 122 -3.25 -1.39 4.11
N SER A 123 -2.14 -1.30 3.40
CA SER A 123 -2.04 -1.58 1.96
C SER A 123 -2.07 -3.07 1.58
N GLY A 124 -2.23 -3.96 2.53
CA GLY A 124 -2.23 -5.41 2.34
C GLY A 124 -3.23 -6.13 3.23
N PRO A 125 -3.33 -7.48 3.13
CA PRO A 125 -4.21 -8.25 3.98
C PRO A 125 -3.78 -8.17 5.45
N SER A 126 -4.76 -8.03 6.35
CA SER A 126 -4.51 -7.96 7.79
C SER A 126 -5.59 -8.72 8.54
N THR A 127 -5.16 -9.52 9.52
CA THR A 127 -6.06 -10.23 10.44
C THR A 127 -6.36 -9.44 11.71
N VAL A 128 -5.74 -8.27 11.84
CA VAL A 128 -5.84 -7.40 13.03
C VAL A 128 -6.47 -6.04 12.72
N ALA A 129 -6.88 -5.80 11.47
CA ALA A 129 -7.66 -4.63 11.09
C ALA A 129 -9.10 -4.74 11.63
N ASP A 130 -9.75 -3.60 11.86
CA ASP A 130 -11.16 -3.55 12.28
C ASP A 130 -12.08 -4.04 11.17
N LYS A 131 -11.75 -3.69 9.93
CA LYS A 131 -12.48 -4.10 8.71
C LYS A 131 -11.50 -4.38 7.57
N THR A 132 -11.88 -5.30 6.70
CA THR A 132 -11.24 -5.48 5.39
C THR A 132 -12.21 -4.98 4.32
N ILE A 133 -11.79 -3.99 3.55
CA ILE A 133 -12.64 -3.31 2.56
C ILE A 133 -12.03 -3.44 1.16
N VAL A 134 -12.89 -3.83 0.24
CA VAL A 134 -12.58 -3.88 -1.20
C VAL A 134 -13.62 -3.05 -1.94
N ILE A 135 -13.17 -1.97 -2.59
CA ILE A 135 -14.05 -1.06 -3.33
C ILE A 135 -14.79 -1.82 -4.43
N GLY A 136 -16.11 -1.60 -4.52
CA GLY A 136 -16.98 -2.29 -5.45
C GLY A 136 -17.42 -3.70 -5.02
N ALA A 137 -16.94 -4.16 -3.86
CA ALA A 137 -17.38 -5.43 -3.25
C ALA A 137 -18.13 -5.21 -1.93
N ASN A 138 -17.53 -4.51 -0.97
CA ASN A 138 -18.11 -4.29 0.35
C ASN A 138 -17.76 -2.91 0.93
N ASP A 139 -17.55 -1.92 0.11
CA ASP A 139 -17.20 -0.55 0.54
C ASP A 139 -18.26 0.10 1.43
N GLN A 140 -19.53 -0.32 1.31
CA GLN A 140 -20.61 0.12 2.22
C GLN A 140 -20.41 -0.37 3.67
N ASP A 141 -19.57 -1.37 3.92
CA ASP A 141 -19.34 -1.95 5.25
C ASP A 141 -18.27 -1.18 6.05
N LEU A 142 -17.72 -0.10 5.48
CA LEU A 142 -16.65 0.68 6.11
C LEU A 142 -17.04 1.22 7.50
N GLU A 143 -18.29 1.72 7.64
CA GLU A 143 -18.81 2.28 8.90
C GLU A 143 -17.83 3.24 9.58
N ASN A 144 -17.56 3.04 10.88
CA ASN A 144 -16.66 3.86 11.69
C ASN A 144 -15.32 3.15 11.98
N ALA A 145 -14.88 2.23 11.11
CA ALA A 145 -13.61 1.54 11.28
C ALA A 145 -12.43 2.53 11.21
N LEU A 146 -11.54 2.45 12.19
CA LEU A 146 -10.36 3.30 12.26
C LEU A 146 -9.13 2.65 11.63
N ILE A 147 -9.05 1.30 11.66
CA ILE A 147 -7.98 0.54 11.04
C ILE A 147 -8.59 -0.34 9.95
N VAL A 148 -8.30 -0.01 8.71
CA VAL A 148 -8.89 -0.66 7.54
C VAL A 148 -7.81 -1.40 6.75
N SER A 149 -8.06 -2.66 6.40
CA SER A 149 -7.22 -3.41 5.46
C SER A 149 -7.78 -3.27 4.05
N ASN A 150 -6.91 -2.94 3.09
CA ASN A 150 -7.24 -2.95 1.66
C ASN A 150 -7.18 -4.37 1.04
N SER A 151 -7.08 -5.41 1.86
CA SER A 151 -7.01 -6.80 1.40
C SER A 151 -5.81 -7.12 0.51
N SER A 152 -5.82 -8.25 -0.20
CA SER A 152 -4.77 -8.62 -1.14
C SER A 152 -5.03 -8.11 -2.56
N CYS A 153 -3.99 -8.04 -3.38
CA CYS A 153 -4.08 -7.69 -4.80
C CYS A 153 -5.02 -8.64 -5.57
N THR A 154 -4.99 -9.93 -5.26
CA THR A 154 -5.89 -10.94 -5.86
C THR A 154 -7.32 -10.74 -5.42
N THR A 155 -7.57 -10.43 -4.15
CA THR A 155 -8.93 -10.13 -3.65
C THR A 155 -9.49 -8.87 -4.31
N ASN A 156 -8.69 -7.82 -4.45
CA ASN A 156 -9.11 -6.59 -5.15
C ASN A 156 -9.46 -6.83 -6.63
N ALA A 157 -8.83 -7.80 -7.27
CA ALA A 157 -9.14 -8.17 -8.64
C ALA A 157 -10.45 -8.99 -8.76
N ILE A 158 -10.68 -9.93 -7.84
CA ILE A 158 -11.75 -10.92 -8.00
C ILE A 158 -13.06 -10.56 -7.30
N ALA A 159 -13.01 -9.92 -6.12
CA ALA A 159 -14.20 -9.68 -5.31
C ALA A 159 -15.24 -8.78 -6.01
N PRO A 160 -14.89 -7.66 -6.65
CA PRO A 160 -15.85 -6.86 -7.41
C PRO A 160 -16.47 -7.61 -8.61
N VAL A 161 -15.68 -8.48 -9.26
CA VAL A 161 -16.16 -9.31 -10.37
C VAL A 161 -17.19 -10.34 -9.88
N LEU A 162 -16.85 -11.08 -8.82
CA LEU A 162 -17.77 -12.05 -8.23
C LEU A 162 -19.05 -11.38 -7.73
N ARG A 163 -18.94 -10.22 -7.05
CA ARG A 163 -20.11 -9.47 -6.61
C ARG A 163 -21.00 -9.05 -7.77
N THR A 164 -20.42 -8.57 -8.85
CA THR A 164 -21.19 -8.16 -10.05
C THR A 164 -21.94 -9.33 -10.67
N ILE A 165 -21.28 -10.49 -10.80
CA ILE A 165 -21.89 -11.70 -11.33
C ILE A 165 -22.99 -12.22 -10.40
N ASP A 166 -22.72 -12.24 -9.07
CA ASP A 166 -23.66 -12.74 -8.07
C ASP A 166 -24.96 -11.91 -8.05
N ILE A 167 -24.85 -10.58 -8.05
CA ILE A 167 -26.00 -9.67 -8.11
C ILE A 167 -26.81 -9.87 -9.40
N GLY A 168 -26.13 -10.07 -10.54
CA GLY A 168 -26.80 -10.15 -11.84
C GLY A 168 -27.40 -11.52 -12.17
N LEU A 169 -26.72 -12.59 -11.78
CA LEU A 169 -27.02 -13.96 -12.22
C LEU A 169 -27.17 -14.96 -11.07
N GLY A 170 -26.65 -14.65 -9.90
CA GLY A 170 -26.46 -15.57 -8.77
C GLY A 170 -25.25 -16.51 -8.98
N ILE A 171 -24.53 -16.83 -7.92
CA ILE A 171 -23.39 -17.75 -7.93
C ILE A 171 -23.68 -18.89 -6.94
N THR A 172 -23.76 -20.13 -7.44
CA THR A 172 -23.85 -21.32 -6.58
C THR A 172 -22.47 -21.79 -6.13
N SER A 173 -21.49 -21.75 -7.04
CA SER A 173 -20.09 -22.10 -6.76
C SER A 173 -19.18 -21.46 -7.80
N ALA A 174 -17.92 -21.23 -7.43
CA ALA A 174 -16.91 -20.71 -8.34
C ALA A 174 -15.56 -21.39 -8.11
N HIS A 175 -14.81 -21.60 -9.19
CA HIS A 175 -13.41 -22.01 -9.14
C HIS A 175 -12.56 -20.88 -9.70
N VAL A 176 -11.59 -20.42 -8.91
CA VAL A 176 -10.70 -19.29 -9.28
C VAL A 176 -9.27 -19.78 -9.40
N THR A 177 -8.66 -19.53 -10.56
CA THR A 177 -7.24 -19.75 -10.78
C THR A 177 -6.60 -18.40 -11.09
N THR A 178 -5.56 -18.02 -10.32
CA THR A 178 -4.80 -16.79 -10.55
C THR A 178 -3.43 -17.10 -11.12
N ILE A 179 -3.04 -16.37 -12.17
CA ILE A 179 -1.67 -16.34 -12.69
C ILE A 179 -1.13 -14.96 -12.38
N HIS A 180 -0.16 -14.89 -11.49
CA HIS A 180 0.30 -13.65 -10.89
C HIS A 180 1.76 -13.37 -11.28
N CYS A 181 2.10 -12.11 -11.50
CA CYS A 181 3.50 -11.71 -11.64
C CYS A 181 4.25 -11.99 -10.32
N TYR A 182 5.57 -12.21 -10.43
CA TYR A 182 6.40 -12.34 -9.24
C TYR A 182 6.45 -11.03 -8.44
N THR A 183 6.68 -11.16 -7.14
CA THR A 183 6.77 -10.05 -6.20
C THR A 183 8.06 -10.13 -5.39
N GLY A 184 8.31 -9.18 -4.50
CA GLY A 184 9.48 -9.17 -3.63
C GLY A 184 9.63 -10.41 -2.71
N SER A 185 8.61 -11.28 -2.63
CA SER A 185 8.70 -12.53 -1.88
C SER A 185 9.48 -13.64 -2.60
N GLN A 186 9.73 -13.49 -3.91
CA GLN A 186 10.55 -14.42 -4.70
C GLN A 186 11.94 -13.83 -4.94
N PRO A 187 13.02 -14.64 -4.86
CA PRO A 187 14.37 -14.16 -5.12
C PRO A 187 14.61 -13.91 -6.61
N THR A 188 15.54 -13.02 -6.94
CA THR A 188 15.97 -12.80 -8.33
C THR A 188 16.77 -13.99 -8.88
N VAL A 189 17.60 -14.63 -8.04
CA VAL A 189 18.36 -15.83 -8.33
C VAL A 189 18.05 -16.90 -7.30
N ASP A 190 18.27 -18.19 -7.63
CA ASP A 190 18.03 -19.29 -6.70
C ASP A 190 18.80 -19.06 -5.39
N ARG A 191 18.09 -19.13 -4.26
CA ARG A 191 18.67 -19.04 -2.91
C ARG A 191 17.78 -19.73 -1.88
N PRO A 192 18.32 -20.17 -0.75
CA PRO A 192 17.50 -20.70 0.34
C PRO A 192 16.40 -19.72 0.74
N GLY A 193 15.18 -20.21 0.81
CA GLY A 193 13.96 -19.46 1.15
C GLY A 193 13.07 -20.28 2.10
N PRO A 194 11.88 -19.76 2.43
CA PRO A 194 10.96 -20.40 3.39
C PRO A 194 10.37 -21.72 2.87
N SER A 195 10.40 -21.98 1.57
CA SER A 195 10.00 -23.25 0.94
C SER A 195 10.83 -23.51 -0.31
N PHE A 196 10.77 -24.73 -0.85
CA PHE A 196 11.49 -25.08 -2.08
C PHE A 196 11.05 -24.23 -3.26
N GLU A 197 9.75 -24.00 -3.41
CA GLU A 197 9.17 -23.20 -4.49
C GLU A 197 9.64 -21.74 -4.39
N ARG A 198 9.60 -21.17 -3.18
CA ARG A 198 10.03 -19.78 -2.93
C ARG A 198 11.56 -19.60 -2.90
N SER A 199 12.30 -20.66 -3.14
CA SER A 199 13.76 -20.60 -3.30
C SER A 199 14.19 -20.44 -4.76
N ARG A 200 13.24 -20.49 -5.71
CA ARG A 200 13.51 -20.47 -7.15
C ARG A 200 13.48 -19.05 -7.71
N ALA A 201 14.33 -18.81 -8.70
CA ALA A 201 14.48 -17.51 -9.38
C ALA A 201 13.16 -17.06 -10.05
N ALA A 202 12.67 -15.90 -9.66
CA ALA A 202 11.37 -15.37 -10.07
C ALA A 202 11.23 -15.18 -11.59
N ALA A 203 12.27 -14.68 -12.25
CA ALA A 203 12.21 -14.34 -13.68
C ALA A 203 12.13 -15.56 -14.62
N VAL A 204 12.48 -16.76 -14.12
CA VAL A 204 12.55 -17.99 -14.94
C VAL A 204 11.71 -19.14 -14.39
N SER A 205 11.13 -18.98 -13.19
CA SER A 205 10.39 -20.07 -12.53
C SER A 205 8.99 -19.61 -12.14
N MET A 206 7.98 -20.23 -12.74
CA MET A 206 6.60 -20.15 -12.27
C MET A 206 6.43 -21.14 -11.13
N VAL A 207 6.00 -20.65 -9.97
CA VAL A 207 5.88 -21.48 -8.75
C VAL A 207 4.49 -21.33 -8.14
N PRO A 208 3.96 -22.39 -7.51
CA PRO A 208 2.73 -22.28 -6.75
C PRO A 208 2.91 -21.35 -5.55
N THR A 209 1.86 -20.60 -5.23
CA THR A 209 1.84 -19.71 -4.08
C THR A 209 0.45 -19.69 -3.45
N THR A 210 0.36 -19.15 -2.25
CA THR A 210 -0.90 -18.98 -1.53
C THR A 210 -1.48 -17.58 -1.76
N THR A 211 -2.79 -17.45 -1.64
CA THR A 211 -3.51 -16.18 -1.66
C THR A 211 -4.55 -16.16 -0.55
N SER A 212 -4.88 -14.97 -0.02
CA SER A 212 -5.98 -14.75 0.89
C SER A 212 -7.31 -14.45 0.17
N ALA A 213 -7.37 -14.62 -1.15
CA ALA A 213 -8.56 -14.25 -1.94
C ALA A 213 -9.82 -15.08 -1.63
N ALA A 214 -9.69 -16.23 -0.93
CA ALA A 214 -10.81 -17.07 -0.53
C ALA A 214 -11.25 -16.84 0.93
N HIS A 215 -10.67 -15.88 1.62
CA HIS A 215 -10.98 -15.49 3.02
C HIS A 215 -11.69 -14.10 3.07
#